data_e9e1ef6ab8e6a16a25854e8ce80f676f
#
_entry.id   e9e1ef6ab8e6a16a25854e8ce80f676f
#
_cell.length_a   1.000
_cell.length_b   1.000
_cell.length_c   1.000
_cell.angle_alpha   90.00
_cell.angle_beta   90.00
_cell.angle_gamma   90.00
#
_symmetry.space_group_name_H-M   'P 1'
#
loop_
_entity.id
_entity.type
_entity.pdbx_description
1 polymer ?
#
loop_
_entity_poly.entity_id
_entity_poly.type
_entity_poly.pdbx_seq_one_letter_code
_entity_poly.pdbx_strand_id
1 'polypeptide(L)'
;MSSEHWIKVMKGTPNKPAMAEIRRWCNCTKAEAFLAFFELYCYFDGVTADGFIPFFRKEDAVERGGLAGLGDALEAVGWMTFHPDGARVIDWEKHNGKSAKARMLNSERQNRFQSKGRS
;
A
#
# COMPACT_ATOMS: atom_id res chain seq x y z
N MET A 1 3.12 17.33 12.70
CA MET A 1 3.52 16.62 11.49
C MET A 1 2.33 16.44 10.57
N SER A 2 2.53 16.62 9.29
CA SER A 2 1.46 16.52 8.30
C SER A 2 1.04 15.08 8.07
N SER A 3 -0.28 14.86 7.83
CA SER A 3 -0.80 13.55 7.45
C SER A 3 -0.28 13.06 6.09
N GLU A 4 0.40 13.92 5.33
CA GLU A 4 0.96 13.59 4.02
C GLU A 4 2.10 12.57 4.11
N HIS A 5 2.68 12.39 5.29
CA HIS A 5 3.86 11.56 5.47
C HIS A 5 3.56 10.18 6.06
N TRP A 6 2.30 9.78 6.04
CA TRP A 6 1.91 8.45 6.52
C TRP A 6 1.10 7.70 5.50
N ILE A 7 1.09 6.37 5.61
CA ILE A 7 0.30 5.49 4.76
C ILE A 7 -0.45 4.50 5.65
N LYS A 8 -1.67 4.16 5.27
CA LYS A 8 -2.48 3.21 6.03
C LYS A 8 -2.13 1.78 5.65
N VAL A 9 -1.72 0.98 6.63
CA VAL A 9 -1.47 -0.46 6.47
C VAL A 9 -2.17 -1.20 7.60
N MET A 10 -2.97 -2.20 7.27
CA MET A 10 -3.64 -3.01 8.28
C MET A 10 -2.62 -3.92 8.95
N LYS A 11 -2.68 -4.04 10.28
CA LYS A 11 -1.68 -4.82 11.02
C LYS A 11 -1.69 -6.31 10.68
N GLY A 12 -2.78 -6.82 10.12
CA GLY A 12 -2.87 -8.21 9.66
C GLY A 12 -2.24 -8.46 8.29
N THR A 13 -1.82 -7.43 7.58
CA THR A 13 -1.32 -7.53 6.21
C THR A 13 -0.18 -8.55 6.03
N PRO A 14 0.85 -8.60 6.91
CA PRO A 14 1.93 -9.57 6.72
C PRO A 14 1.47 -11.03 6.77
N ASN A 15 0.32 -11.31 7.36
CA ASN A 15 -0.19 -12.66 7.55
C ASN A 15 -1.37 -13.00 6.63
N LYS A 16 -1.70 -12.14 5.66
CA LYS A 16 -2.76 -12.43 4.70
C LYS A 16 -2.36 -13.57 3.75
N PRO A 17 -3.32 -14.39 3.29
CA PRO A 17 -3.02 -15.41 2.29
C PRO A 17 -2.36 -14.85 1.02
N ALA A 18 -2.74 -13.64 0.62
CA ALA A 18 -2.11 -12.98 -0.53
C ALA A 18 -0.62 -12.73 -0.29
N MET A 19 -0.24 -12.38 0.94
CA MET A 19 1.18 -12.19 1.27
C MET A 19 1.95 -13.51 1.13
N ALA A 20 1.38 -14.62 1.54
CA ALA A 20 1.99 -15.94 1.35
C ALA A 20 2.19 -16.25 -0.13
N GLU A 21 1.24 -15.87 -0.98
CA GLU A 21 1.36 -16.06 -2.43
C GLU A 21 2.48 -15.20 -3.00
N ILE A 22 2.61 -13.97 -2.56
CA ILE A 22 3.70 -13.07 -2.97
C ILE A 22 5.06 -13.71 -2.61
N ARG A 23 5.15 -14.30 -1.42
CA ARG A 23 6.38 -14.99 -1.00
C ARG A 23 6.74 -16.15 -1.94
N ARG A 24 5.74 -16.92 -2.39
CA ARG A 24 5.97 -18.02 -3.33
C ARG A 24 6.45 -17.51 -4.68
N TRP A 25 5.83 -16.46 -5.19
CA TRP A 25 6.22 -15.85 -6.45
C TRP A 25 7.65 -15.31 -6.41
N CYS A 26 8.02 -14.68 -5.31
CA CYS A 26 9.30 -13.99 -5.19
C CYS A 26 10.38 -14.85 -4.52
N ASN A 27 10.02 -16.03 -4.02
CA ASN A 27 10.94 -16.93 -3.31
C ASN A 27 11.68 -16.20 -2.18
N CYS A 28 10.93 -15.62 -1.25
CA CYS A 28 11.49 -14.76 -0.21
C CYS A 28 10.81 -15.01 1.13
N THR A 29 11.35 -14.39 2.17
CA THR A 29 10.78 -14.45 3.52
C THR A 29 9.58 -13.52 3.64
N LYS A 30 8.79 -13.71 4.71
CA LYS A 30 7.68 -12.82 5.02
C LYS A 30 8.13 -11.38 5.22
N ALA A 31 9.25 -11.19 5.90
CA ALA A 31 9.80 -9.86 6.15
C ALA A 31 10.19 -9.16 4.85
N GLU A 32 10.84 -9.88 3.95
CA GLU A 32 11.24 -9.34 2.66
C GLU A 32 10.04 -8.97 1.80
N ALA A 33 9.02 -9.84 1.77
CA ALA A 33 7.81 -9.59 1.00
C ALA A 33 7.06 -8.37 1.53
N PHE A 34 6.91 -8.28 2.85
CA PHE A 34 6.20 -7.16 3.45
C PHE A 34 6.94 -5.83 3.25
N LEU A 35 8.25 -5.83 3.43
CA LEU A 35 9.04 -4.60 3.23
C LEU A 35 8.95 -4.12 1.78
N ALA A 36 9.05 -5.04 0.82
CA ALA A 36 8.94 -4.70 -0.60
C ALA A 36 7.56 -4.09 -0.93
N PHE A 37 6.50 -4.71 -0.44
CA PHE A 37 5.14 -4.19 -0.57
C PHE A 37 5.02 -2.80 0.06
N PHE A 38 5.52 -2.64 1.27
CA PHE A 38 5.41 -1.39 2.00
C PHE A 38 6.16 -0.25 1.30
N GLU A 39 7.38 -0.51 0.84
CA GLU A 39 8.16 0.51 0.11
C GLU A 39 7.48 0.92 -1.18
N LEU A 40 6.91 -0.03 -1.91
CA LEU A 40 6.19 0.27 -3.14
C LEU A 40 4.95 1.12 -2.87
N TYR A 41 4.20 0.79 -1.82
CA TYR A 41 3.02 1.56 -1.44
C TYR A 41 3.39 2.97 -0.97
N CYS A 42 4.49 3.11 -0.25
CA CYS A 42 4.99 4.43 0.14
C CYS A 42 5.35 5.27 -1.08
N TYR A 43 5.95 4.64 -2.09
CA TYR A 43 6.26 5.33 -3.34
C TYR A 43 4.98 5.81 -4.03
N PHE A 44 3.97 4.96 -4.13
CA PHE A 44 2.68 5.34 -4.71
C PHE A 44 2.04 6.49 -3.93
N ASP A 45 2.09 6.42 -2.61
CA ASP A 45 1.53 7.49 -1.77
C ASP A 45 2.22 8.84 -2.01
N GLY A 46 3.51 8.82 -2.33
CA GLY A 46 4.27 10.03 -2.58
C GLY A 46 4.05 10.65 -3.96
N VAL A 47 3.60 9.87 -4.94
CA VAL A 47 3.51 10.34 -6.34
C VAL A 47 2.10 10.35 -6.91
N THR A 48 1.11 9.75 -6.25
CA THR A 48 -0.25 9.72 -6.76
C THR A 48 -1.28 9.86 -5.66
N ALA A 49 -2.40 10.49 -5.97
CA ALA A 49 -3.52 10.62 -5.04
C ALA A 49 -4.55 9.51 -5.24
N ASP A 50 -4.64 8.94 -6.43
CA ASP A 50 -5.69 7.98 -6.81
C ASP A 50 -5.20 6.55 -7.03
N GLY A 51 -3.92 6.30 -6.79
CA GLY A 51 -3.35 4.96 -6.93
C GLY A 51 -2.95 4.57 -8.34
N PHE A 52 -2.98 5.50 -9.29
CA PHE A 52 -2.56 5.23 -10.68
C PHE A 52 -1.32 6.05 -11.02
N ILE A 53 -0.29 5.37 -11.56
CA ILE A 53 0.92 6.03 -12.05
C ILE A 53 1.08 5.74 -13.53
N PRO A 54 1.10 6.79 -14.40
CA PRO A 54 1.30 6.59 -15.84
C PRO A 54 2.66 5.97 -16.13
N PHE A 55 2.71 5.11 -17.14
CA PHE A 55 3.93 4.48 -17.64
C PHE A 55 4.66 3.58 -16.64
N PHE A 56 4.05 3.28 -15.50
CA PHE A 56 4.62 2.41 -14.48
C PHE A 56 4.46 0.95 -14.92
N ARG A 57 5.56 0.20 -14.89
CA ARG A 57 5.61 -1.19 -15.36
C ARG A 57 5.99 -2.14 -14.24
N LYS A 58 5.88 -3.44 -14.50
CA LYS A 58 6.29 -4.46 -13.53
C LYS A 58 7.76 -4.32 -13.13
N GLU A 59 8.62 -3.96 -14.09
CA GLU A 59 10.04 -3.72 -13.82
C GLU A 59 10.24 -2.58 -12.82
N ASP A 60 9.40 -1.55 -12.89
CA ASP A 60 9.45 -0.44 -11.95
C ASP A 60 9.01 -0.87 -10.56
N ALA A 61 8.04 -1.78 -10.47
CA ALA A 61 7.62 -2.33 -9.18
C ALA A 61 8.75 -3.12 -8.53
N VAL A 62 9.47 -3.90 -9.32
CA VAL A 62 10.63 -4.65 -8.83
C VAL A 62 11.71 -3.69 -8.33
N GLU A 63 11.99 -2.64 -9.07
CA GLU A 63 13.01 -1.67 -8.70
C GLU A 63 12.64 -0.93 -7.40
N ARG A 64 11.38 -0.47 -7.31
CA ARG A 64 10.93 0.30 -6.14
C ARG A 64 10.76 -0.55 -4.89
N GLY A 65 10.32 -1.77 -5.05
CA GLY A 65 10.17 -2.69 -3.92
C GLY A 65 11.44 -3.43 -3.55
N GLY A 66 12.39 -3.49 -4.47
CA GLY A 66 13.67 -4.17 -4.24
C GLY A 66 13.55 -5.70 -4.20
N LEU A 67 12.58 -6.28 -4.90
CA LEU A 67 12.33 -7.71 -4.84
C LEU A 67 11.98 -8.25 -6.23
N ALA A 68 12.78 -9.20 -6.72
CA ALA A 68 12.54 -9.82 -8.02
C ALA A 68 11.19 -10.52 -8.04
N GLY A 69 10.45 -10.36 -9.13
CA GLY A 69 9.13 -10.98 -9.30
C GLY A 69 7.98 -10.23 -8.62
N LEU A 70 8.24 -9.11 -7.96
CA LEU A 70 7.22 -8.39 -7.19
C LEU A 70 6.04 -7.94 -8.06
N GLY A 71 6.32 -7.43 -9.27
CA GLY A 71 5.26 -6.98 -10.16
C GLY A 71 4.29 -8.10 -10.52
N ASP A 72 4.83 -9.24 -10.93
CA ASP A 72 4.02 -10.41 -11.26
C ASP A 72 3.25 -10.92 -10.05
N ALA A 73 3.88 -10.92 -8.89
CA ALA A 73 3.26 -11.38 -7.66
C ALA A 73 2.06 -10.51 -7.27
N LEU A 74 2.22 -9.18 -7.33
CA LEU A 74 1.15 -8.24 -6.98
C LEU A 74 -0.01 -8.33 -7.96
N GLU A 75 0.27 -8.56 -9.23
CA GLU A 75 -0.79 -8.78 -10.21
C GLU A 75 -1.52 -10.09 -9.95
N ALA A 76 -0.78 -11.15 -9.65
CA ALA A 76 -1.35 -12.48 -9.41
C ALA A 76 -2.31 -12.50 -8.21
N VAL A 77 -2.02 -11.73 -7.16
CA VAL A 77 -2.89 -11.66 -5.97
C VAL A 77 -3.99 -10.60 -6.10
N GLY A 78 -4.01 -9.86 -7.20
CA GLY A 78 -5.05 -8.86 -7.43
C GLY A 78 -4.87 -7.55 -6.67
N TRP A 79 -3.67 -7.27 -6.19
CA TRP A 79 -3.39 -6.02 -5.47
C TRP A 79 -2.98 -4.88 -6.39
N MET A 80 -2.48 -5.19 -7.57
CA MET A 80 -2.16 -4.21 -8.59
C MET A 80 -2.57 -4.71 -9.97
N THR A 81 -2.85 -3.78 -10.88
CA THR A 81 -3.01 -4.08 -12.30
C THR A 81 -1.99 -3.29 -13.10
N PHE A 82 -1.49 -3.93 -14.16
CA PHE A 82 -0.51 -3.31 -15.06
C PHE A 82 -1.12 -3.24 -16.45
N HIS A 83 -1.10 -2.04 -17.04
CA HIS A 83 -1.67 -1.75 -18.34
C HIS A 83 -0.63 -1.05 -19.19
N PRO A 84 -0.80 -1.00 -20.53
CA PRO A 84 0.14 -0.28 -21.38
C PRO A 84 0.31 1.20 -21.01
N ASP A 85 -0.72 1.82 -20.43
CA ASP A 85 -0.69 3.23 -20.04
C ASP A 85 -0.19 3.47 -18.61
N GLY A 86 -0.02 2.44 -17.79
CA GLY A 86 0.46 2.59 -16.42
C GLY A 86 -0.01 1.49 -15.49
N ALA A 87 0.18 1.69 -14.19
CA ALA A 87 -0.21 0.73 -13.18
C ALA A 87 -1.15 1.35 -12.14
N ARG A 88 -2.05 0.53 -11.61
CA ARG A 88 -3.02 0.95 -10.61
C ARG A 88 -2.99 0.01 -9.41
N VAL A 89 -2.95 0.58 -8.21
CA VAL A 89 -3.14 -0.16 -6.97
C VAL A 89 -4.65 -0.34 -6.76
N ILE A 90 -5.08 -1.59 -6.61
CA ILE A 90 -6.50 -1.90 -6.42
C ILE A 90 -6.95 -1.43 -5.04
N ASP A 91 -8.16 -0.88 -4.97
CA ASP A 91 -8.76 -0.36 -3.74
C ASP A 91 -7.96 0.75 -3.07
N TRP A 92 -7.11 1.46 -3.83
CA TRP A 92 -6.29 2.54 -3.30
C TRP A 92 -7.14 3.60 -2.58
N GLU A 93 -8.21 4.07 -3.21
CA GLU A 93 -9.05 5.12 -2.66
C GLU A 93 -9.69 4.70 -1.34
N LYS A 94 -10.02 3.42 -1.24
CA LYS A 94 -10.62 2.85 -0.03
C LYS A 94 -9.64 2.84 1.15
N HIS A 95 -8.36 2.57 0.89
CA HIS A 95 -7.36 2.38 1.94
C HIS A 95 -6.45 3.59 2.14
N ASN A 96 -6.01 4.21 1.06
CA ASN A 96 -4.98 5.24 1.10
C ASN A 96 -5.33 6.52 0.35
N GLY A 97 -6.52 6.60 -0.23
CA GLY A 97 -6.97 7.81 -0.89
C GLY A 97 -7.17 8.95 0.11
N LYS A 98 -7.25 10.16 -0.41
CA LYS A 98 -7.40 11.37 0.40
C LYS A 98 -8.58 11.29 1.36
N SER A 99 -9.72 10.78 0.87
CA SER A 99 -10.93 10.65 1.68
C SER A 99 -10.77 9.65 2.82
N ALA A 100 -10.09 8.52 2.57
CA ALA A 100 -9.86 7.51 3.60
C ALA A 100 -8.95 8.05 4.69
N LYS A 101 -7.88 8.77 4.32
CA LYS A 101 -6.97 9.40 5.28
C LYS A 101 -7.68 10.46 6.10
N ALA A 102 -8.52 11.27 5.47
CA ALA A 102 -9.29 12.30 6.18
C ALA A 102 -10.23 11.68 7.21
N ARG A 103 -10.92 10.58 6.85
CA ARG A 103 -11.81 9.89 7.80
C ARG A 103 -11.04 9.34 8.99
N MET A 104 -9.86 8.76 8.76
CA MET A 104 -9.01 8.28 9.85
C MET A 104 -8.61 9.38 10.80
N LEU A 105 -8.17 10.52 10.26
CA LEU A 105 -7.77 11.66 11.08
C LEU A 105 -8.93 12.19 11.91
N ASN A 106 -10.11 12.28 11.32
CA ASN A 106 -11.29 12.72 12.04
C ASN A 106 -11.66 11.76 13.18
N SER A 107 -11.59 10.46 12.94
CA SER A 107 -11.81 9.46 13.99
C SER A 107 -10.84 9.62 15.15
N GLU A 108 -9.56 9.81 14.85
CA GLU A 108 -8.54 10.02 15.88
C GLU A 108 -8.80 11.29 16.69
N ARG A 109 -9.16 12.37 16.03
CA ARG A 109 -9.50 13.63 16.71
C ARG A 109 -10.69 13.46 17.63
N GLN A 110 -11.75 12.79 17.20
CA GLN A 110 -12.91 12.53 18.02
C GLN A 110 -12.56 11.68 19.23
N ASN A 111 -11.77 10.64 19.04
CA ASN A 111 -11.35 9.77 20.14
C ASN A 111 -10.54 10.53 21.17
N ARG A 112 -9.62 11.39 20.77
CA ARG A 112 -8.84 12.21 21.67
C ARG A 112 -9.71 13.19 22.43
N PHE A 113 -10.64 13.83 21.77
CA PHE A 113 -11.56 14.77 22.39
C PHE A 113 -12.43 14.08 23.42
N GLN A 114 -12.97 12.91 23.10
CA GLN A 114 -13.80 12.14 24.05
C GLN A 114 -13.01 11.71 25.29
N SER A 115 -11.76 11.29 25.09
CA SER A 115 -10.89 10.92 26.20
C SER A 115 -10.64 12.09 27.15
N LYS A 116 -10.40 13.28 26.60
CA LYS A 116 -10.23 14.50 27.40
C LYS A 116 -11.50 14.88 28.15
N GLY A 117 -12.64 14.69 27.53
CA GLY A 117 -13.92 15.01 28.15
C GLY A 117 -14.29 14.12 29.31
N ARG A 118 -13.66 12.97 29.45
CA ARG A 118 -13.93 12.02 30.51
C ARG A 118 -13.04 12.21 31.75
N SER A 119 -12.01 12.97 31.63
CA SER A 119 -11.06 13.19 32.72
C SER A 119 -11.50 14.28 33.70
#